data_4f54ca2d4251bae94ee0ee5a62f5fa66
#
_entry.id   4f54ca2d4251bae94ee0ee5a62f5fa66
#
_cell.length_a   1.000
_cell.length_b   1.000
_cell.length_c   1.000
_cell.angle_alpha   90.00
_cell.angle_beta   90.00
_cell.angle_gamma   90.00
#
_symmetry.space_group_name_H-M   'P 1'
#
loop_
_entity.id
_entity.type
_entity.pdbx_description
1 polymer ?
#
loop_
_entity_poly.entity_id
_entity_poly.type
_entity_poly.pdbx_seq_one_letter_code
_entity_poly.pdbx_strand_id
1 'polypeptide(L)'
;AKTALSLIRDYHNIDYIYDHYDNFRLLLKCGDSGKFELFIHNMVEREMKSSLKYMEKMKENGVKIPIVEESLMHMIYTGFFSSVFQIIEHDIDRETAKKNVHQLKEFNTGGWERLWNIEFPV
;
A
#
# COMPACT_ATOMS: atom_id res chain seq x y z
N ALA A 1 9.55 11.25 6.07
CA ALA A 1 8.21 10.66 5.97
C ALA A 1 8.23 9.49 5.01
N LYS A 2 7.76 8.36 5.46
CA LYS A 2 7.70 7.16 4.62
C LYS A 2 6.43 7.21 3.77
N THR A 3 6.60 6.98 2.48
CA THR A 3 5.49 6.84 1.55
C THR A 3 4.95 5.42 1.58
N ALA A 4 3.81 5.17 0.94
CA ALA A 4 3.29 3.82 0.71
C ALA A 4 4.36 2.92 0.10
N LEU A 5 5.14 3.45 -0.82
CA LEU A 5 6.20 2.71 -1.49
C LEU A 5 7.29 2.26 -0.52
N SER A 6 7.65 3.09 0.47
CA SER A 6 8.65 2.69 1.44
C SER A 6 8.12 1.66 2.43
N LEU A 7 6.83 1.68 2.75
CA LEU A 7 6.20 0.64 3.55
C LEU A 7 6.17 -0.69 2.81
N ILE A 8 5.92 -0.64 1.51
CA ILE A 8 5.94 -1.81 0.66
C ILE A 8 7.34 -2.41 0.53
N ARG A 9 8.38 -1.59 0.59
CA ARG A 9 9.77 -2.09 0.59
C ARG A 9 10.07 -2.92 1.83
N ASP A 10 9.31 -2.67 2.88
CA ASP A 10 9.55 -3.30 4.15
C ASP A 10 8.81 -4.63 4.19
N TYR A 11 9.52 -5.72 3.92
CA TYR A 11 8.97 -7.07 4.02
C TYR A 11 8.45 -7.39 5.42
N HIS A 12 8.73 -6.53 6.40
CA HIS A 12 8.21 -6.65 7.76
C HIS A 12 6.68 -6.68 7.80
N ASN A 13 6.02 -6.02 6.86
CA ASN A 13 4.55 -6.05 6.80
C ASN A 13 4.02 -7.45 6.54
N ILE A 14 4.70 -8.22 5.70
CA ILE A 14 4.31 -9.61 5.43
C ILE A 14 4.59 -10.49 6.65
N ASP A 15 5.73 -10.32 7.28
CA ASP A 15 6.06 -11.07 8.49
C ASP A 15 5.06 -10.78 9.61
N TYR A 16 4.68 -9.51 9.76
CA TYR A 16 3.66 -9.12 10.75
C TYR A 16 2.33 -9.80 10.48
N ILE A 17 1.89 -9.85 9.22
CA ILE A 17 0.64 -10.51 8.83
C ILE A 17 0.69 -12.00 9.20
N TYR A 18 1.79 -12.69 8.89
CA TYR A 18 1.91 -14.12 9.19
C TYR A 18 2.08 -14.39 10.67
N ASP A 19 2.77 -13.52 11.41
CA ASP A 19 2.90 -13.63 12.86
C ASP A 19 1.56 -13.46 13.57
N HIS A 20 0.63 -12.76 12.95
CA HIS A 20 -0.72 -12.50 13.48
C HIS A 20 -1.80 -13.04 12.54
N TYR A 21 -1.48 -14.11 11.83
CA TYR A 21 -2.33 -14.64 10.75
C TYR A 21 -3.75 -14.93 11.20
N ASP A 22 -3.90 -15.60 12.34
CA ASP A 22 -5.22 -15.98 12.85
C ASP A 22 -6.07 -14.75 13.19
N ASN A 23 -5.45 -13.71 13.71
CA ASN A 23 -6.14 -12.46 14.03
C ASN A 23 -6.67 -11.77 12.77
N PHE A 24 -5.84 -11.72 11.73
CA PHE A 24 -6.27 -11.15 10.45
C PHE A 24 -7.34 -12.01 9.77
N ARG A 25 -7.20 -13.33 9.87
CA ARG A 25 -8.19 -14.24 9.32
C ARG A 25 -9.55 -14.07 9.99
N LEU A 26 -9.58 -13.92 11.30
CA LEU A 26 -10.81 -13.64 12.04
C LEU A 26 -11.43 -12.32 11.59
N LEU A 27 -10.63 -11.28 11.45
CA LEU A 27 -11.09 -9.97 11.01
C LEU A 27 -11.75 -10.06 9.62
N LEU A 28 -11.15 -10.84 8.71
CA LEU A 28 -11.64 -10.97 7.34
C LEU A 28 -12.84 -11.88 7.20
N LYS A 29 -12.83 -13.05 7.88
CA LYS A 29 -13.81 -14.12 7.65
C LYS A 29 -14.94 -14.16 8.65
N CYS A 30 -14.69 -13.76 9.89
CA CYS A 30 -15.64 -13.89 10.98
C CYS A 30 -16.02 -12.55 11.60
N GLY A 31 -15.36 -11.48 11.21
CA GLY A 31 -15.64 -10.16 11.75
C GLY A 31 -16.75 -9.45 10.99
N ASP A 32 -17.17 -8.35 11.56
CA ASP A 32 -18.06 -7.42 10.89
C ASP A 32 -17.31 -6.86 9.67
N SER A 33 -17.90 -6.95 8.49
CA SER A 33 -17.30 -6.44 7.24
C SER A 33 -16.94 -4.94 7.34
N GLY A 34 -17.69 -4.19 8.11
CA GLY A 34 -17.41 -2.78 8.35
C GLY A 34 -16.09 -2.54 9.07
N LYS A 35 -15.67 -3.43 9.95
CA LYS A 35 -14.40 -3.31 10.67
C LYS A 35 -13.21 -3.46 9.74
N PHE A 36 -13.27 -4.40 8.82
CA PHE A 36 -12.19 -4.59 7.86
C PHE A 36 -12.10 -3.40 6.90
N GLU A 37 -13.24 -2.95 6.40
CA GLU A 37 -13.29 -1.77 5.53
C GLU A 37 -12.74 -0.53 6.22
N LEU A 38 -13.09 -0.34 7.50
CA LEU A 38 -12.56 0.77 8.29
C LEU A 38 -11.06 0.67 8.48
N PHE A 39 -10.55 -0.54 8.70
CA PHE A 39 -9.11 -0.79 8.84
C PHE A 39 -8.37 -0.38 7.57
N ILE A 40 -8.86 -0.81 6.41
CA ILE A 40 -8.27 -0.44 5.11
C ILE A 40 -8.37 1.08 4.91
N HIS A 41 -9.52 1.67 5.17
CA HIS A 41 -9.72 3.11 5.04
C HIS A 41 -8.71 3.91 5.86
N ASN A 42 -8.49 3.51 7.11
CA ASN A 42 -7.53 4.18 7.98
C ASN A 42 -6.09 4.07 7.48
N MET A 43 -5.72 2.92 6.92
CA MET A 43 -4.41 2.74 6.29
C MET A 43 -4.25 3.66 5.09
N VAL A 44 -5.28 3.73 4.24
CA VAL A 44 -5.29 4.58 3.04
C VAL A 44 -5.16 6.05 3.43
N GLU A 45 -5.93 6.50 4.40
CA GLU A 45 -5.87 7.89 4.87
C GLU A 45 -4.49 8.27 5.38
N ARG A 46 -3.84 7.37 6.10
CA ARG A 46 -2.48 7.58 6.60
C ARG A 46 -1.49 7.70 5.46
N GLU A 47 -1.61 6.84 4.46
CA GLU A 47 -0.73 6.86 3.29
C GLU A 47 -0.96 8.11 2.43
N MET A 48 -2.21 8.53 2.30
CA MET A 48 -2.55 9.77 1.58
C MET A 48 -1.83 10.96 2.20
N LYS A 49 -1.88 11.07 3.52
CA LYS A 49 -1.20 12.17 4.22
C LYS A 49 0.30 12.16 4.00
N SER A 50 0.92 10.99 4.09
CA SER A 50 2.36 10.84 3.85
C SER A 50 2.73 11.20 2.43
N SER A 51 1.95 10.74 1.47
CA SER A 51 2.21 11.00 0.05
C SER A 51 2.06 12.49 -0.30
N LEU A 52 1.05 13.14 0.23
CA LEU A 52 0.83 14.57 -0.02
C LEU A 52 1.98 15.40 0.55
N LYS A 53 2.47 15.06 1.74
CA LYS A 53 3.64 15.71 2.33
C LYS A 53 4.89 15.49 1.48
N TYR A 54 5.08 14.29 0.98
CA TYR A 54 6.23 13.96 0.12
C TYR A 54 6.17 14.78 -1.17
N MET A 55 5.00 14.84 -1.81
CA MET A 55 4.80 15.62 -3.03
C MET A 55 5.07 17.10 -2.79
N GLU A 56 4.61 17.64 -1.67
CA GLU A 56 4.84 19.02 -1.31
C GLU A 56 6.34 19.33 -1.15
N LYS A 57 7.06 18.44 -0.46
CA LYS A 57 8.51 18.56 -0.32
C LYS A 57 9.23 18.51 -1.66
N MET A 58 8.80 17.62 -2.55
CA MET A 58 9.39 17.54 -3.88
C MET A 58 9.18 18.84 -4.67
N LYS A 59 7.99 19.43 -4.57
CA LYS A 59 7.68 20.71 -5.22
C LYS A 59 8.55 21.84 -4.65
N GLU A 60 8.74 21.88 -3.34
CA GLU A 60 9.62 22.85 -2.69
C GLU A 60 11.06 22.74 -3.18
N ASN A 61 11.49 21.53 -3.51
CA ASN A 61 12.83 21.27 -4.04
C ASN A 61 12.92 21.42 -5.57
N GLY A 62 11.91 21.99 -6.18
CA GLY A 62 11.92 22.29 -7.61
C GLY A 62 11.52 21.15 -8.52
N VAL A 63 11.07 20.04 -7.98
CA VAL A 63 10.61 18.90 -8.80
C VAL A 63 9.20 19.18 -9.30
N LYS A 64 9.00 19.07 -10.61
CA LYS A 64 7.69 19.24 -11.22
C LYS A 64 6.96 17.90 -11.19
N ILE A 65 5.86 17.87 -10.44
CA ILE A 65 5.01 16.69 -10.36
C ILE A 65 3.67 17.03 -10.99
N PRO A 66 3.17 16.22 -11.94
CA PRO A 66 1.82 16.42 -12.50
C PRO A 66 0.78 16.32 -11.39
N ILE A 67 -0.32 17.01 -11.59
CA ILE A 67 -1.45 16.93 -10.65
C ILE A 67 -2.10 15.56 -10.78
N VAL A 68 -2.16 14.83 -9.67
CA VAL A 68 -2.89 13.57 -9.57
C VAL A 68 -4.06 13.80 -8.64
N GLU A 69 -5.26 13.50 -9.12
CA GLU A 69 -6.47 13.69 -8.32
C GLU A 69 -6.41 12.85 -7.04
N GLU A 70 -6.78 13.46 -5.92
CA GLU A 70 -6.79 12.76 -4.63
C GLU A 70 -7.70 11.55 -4.64
N SER A 71 -8.84 11.64 -5.34
CA SER A 71 -9.75 10.50 -5.49
C SER A 71 -9.09 9.32 -6.19
N LEU A 72 -8.26 9.57 -7.20
CA LEU A 72 -7.52 8.51 -7.87
C LEU A 72 -6.47 7.89 -6.95
N MET A 73 -5.75 8.72 -6.21
CA MET A 73 -4.78 8.23 -5.23
C MET A 73 -5.46 7.33 -4.20
N HIS A 74 -6.62 7.73 -3.71
CA HIS A 74 -7.40 6.95 -2.77
C HIS A 74 -7.78 5.58 -3.37
N MET A 75 -8.22 5.56 -4.62
CA MET A 75 -8.56 4.32 -5.33
C MET A 75 -7.35 3.39 -5.45
N ILE A 76 -6.21 3.93 -5.84
CA ILE A 76 -4.99 3.13 -6.03
C ILE A 76 -4.52 2.54 -4.70
N TYR A 77 -4.46 3.33 -3.64
CA TYR A 77 -4.05 2.83 -2.33
C TYR A 77 -5.02 1.80 -1.76
N THR A 78 -6.33 2.05 -1.92
CA THR A 78 -7.34 1.09 -1.48
C THR A 78 -7.17 -0.25 -2.19
N GLY A 79 -6.96 -0.21 -3.49
CA GLY A 79 -6.72 -1.42 -4.30
C GLY A 79 -5.46 -2.14 -3.86
N PHE A 80 -4.39 -1.41 -3.59
CA PHE A 80 -3.14 -2.01 -3.16
C PHE A 80 -3.28 -2.72 -1.81
N PHE A 81 -3.80 -2.04 -0.80
CA PHE A 81 -3.93 -2.63 0.53
C PHE A 81 -4.91 -3.80 0.53
N SER A 82 -6.02 -3.67 -0.20
CA SER A 82 -6.98 -4.77 -0.34
C SER A 82 -6.34 -5.99 -1.00
N SER A 83 -5.50 -5.77 -2.00
CA SER A 83 -4.80 -6.85 -2.69
C SER A 83 -3.84 -7.60 -1.77
N VAL A 84 -3.14 -6.88 -0.90
CA VAL A 84 -2.23 -7.51 0.06
C VAL A 84 -2.99 -8.47 0.98
N PHE A 85 -4.19 -8.10 1.42
CA PHE A 85 -4.99 -8.95 2.30
C PHE A 85 -5.64 -10.15 1.60
N GLN A 86 -5.64 -10.19 0.26
CA GLN A 86 -6.04 -11.40 -0.48
C GLN A 86 -5.13 -12.59 -0.18
N ILE A 87 -3.92 -12.34 0.27
CA ILE A 87 -3.01 -13.38 0.75
C ILE A 87 -3.70 -14.26 1.80
N ILE A 88 -4.37 -13.63 2.75
CA ILE A 88 -5.08 -14.34 3.83
C ILE A 88 -6.35 -14.99 3.29
N GLU A 89 -7.08 -14.28 2.45
CA GLU A 89 -8.33 -14.76 1.87
C GLU A 89 -8.14 -16.06 1.07
N HIS A 90 -7.02 -16.16 0.36
CA HIS A 90 -6.71 -17.29 -0.51
C HIS A 90 -5.72 -18.29 0.11
N ASP A 91 -5.40 -18.14 1.38
CA ASP A 91 -4.50 -19.02 2.13
C ASP A 91 -3.16 -19.25 1.40
N ILE A 92 -2.59 -18.17 0.87
CA ILE A 92 -1.31 -18.23 0.16
C ILE A 92 -0.19 -18.45 1.18
N ASP A 93 0.73 -19.35 0.88
CA ASP A 93 1.85 -19.63 1.77
C ASP A 93 2.82 -18.43 1.86
N ARG A 94 3.57 -18.36 2.95
CA ARG A 94 4.43 -17.22 3.28
C ARG A 94 5.45 -16.90 2.18
N GLU A 95 6.10 -17.93 1.62
CA GLU A 95 7.13 -17.72 0.59
C GLU A 95 6.53 -17.18 -0.71
N THR A 96 5.40 -17.73 -1.12
CA THR A 96 4.68 -17.25 -2.30
C THR A 96 4.15 -15.84 -2.06
N ALA A 97 3.66 -15.56 -0.87
CA ALA A 97 3.18 -14.24 -0.50
C ALA A 97 4.27 -13.17 -0.62
N LYS A 98 5.49 -13.49 -0.17
CA LYS A 98 6.62 -12.57 -0.30
C LYS A 98 6.93 -12.25 -1.76
N LYS A 99 6.89 -13.26 -2.62
CA LYS A 99 7.09 -13.07 -4.07
C LYS A 99 5.98 -12.20 -4.67
N ASN A 100 4.73 -12.49 -4.30
CA ASN A 100 3.58 -11.72 -4.79
C ASN A 100 3.68 -10.25 -4.40
N VAL A 101 4.02 -9.97 -3.16
CA VAL A 101 4.13 -8.60 -2.67
C VAL A 101 5.31 -7.89 -3.33
N HIS A 102 6.41 -8.59 -3.56
CA HIS A 102 7.54 -8.01 -4.27
C HIS A 102 7.15 -7.57 -5.69
N GLN A 103 6.45 -8.42 -6.42
CA GLN A 103 5.99 -8.10 -7.77
C GLN A 103 4.91 -7.01 -7.77
N LEU A 104 4.02 -7.05 -6.80
CA LEU A 104 2.99 -6.03 -6.64
C LEU A 104 3.62 -4.66 -6.37
N LYS A 105 4.66 -4.63 -5.56
CA LYS A 105 5.43 -3.42 -5.30
C LYS A 105 6.05 -2.88 -6.60
N GLU A 106 6.67 -3.75 -7.38
CA GLU A 106 7.26 -3.34 -8.67
C GLU A 106 6.20 -2.75 -9.60
N PHE A 107 5.05 -3.40 -9.65
CA PHE A 107 3.94 -2.94 -10.47
C PHE A 107 3.46 -1.55 -10.03
N ASN A 108 3.26 -1.36 -8.74
CA ASN A 108 2.78 -0.08 -8.20
C ASN A 108 3.83 1.01 -8.31
N THR A 109 5.10 0.69 -8.06
CA THR A 109 6.20 1.65 -8.20
C THR A 109 6.27 2.17 -9.63
N GLY A 110 6.21 1.27 -10.61
CA GLY A 110 6.22 1.67 -12.02
C GLY A 110 5.04 2.54 -12.38
N GLY A 111 3.85 2.23 -11.86
CA GLY A 111 2.67 3.04 -12.06
C GLY A 111 2.81 4.45 -11.50
N TRP A 112 3.28 4.57 -10.26
CA TRP A 112 3.50 5.87 -9.64
C TRP A 112 4.57 6.68 -10.34
N GLU A 113 5.69 6.05 -10.73
CA GLU A 113 6.74 6.72 -11.48
C GLU A 113 6.20 7.30 -12.79
N ARG A 114 5.34 6.54 -13.45
CA ARG A 114 4.71 6.99 -14.68
C ARG A 114 3.76 8.18 -14.46
N LEU A 115 2.92 8.09 -13.43
CA LEU A 115 1.95 9.16 -13.10
C LEU A 115 2.65 10.43 -12.66
N TRP A 116 3.69 10.31 -11.85
CA TRP A 116 4.43 11.46 -11.34
C TRP A 116 5.54 11.93 -12.26
N ASN A 117 5.81 11.17 -13.31
CA ASN A 117 6.88 11.45 -14.27
C ASN A 117 8.24 11.60 -13.60
N ILE A 118 8.55 10.72 -12.67
CA ILE A 118 9.82 10.69 -11.94
C ILE A 118 10.27 9.24 -11.79
N GLU A 119 11.54 9.05 -11.40
CA GLU A 119 12.04 7.74 -11.00
C GLU A 119 12.30 7.77 -9.50
N PHE A 120 11.79 6.75 -8.80
CA PHE A 120 12.07 6.60 -7.38
C PHE A 120 13.45 5.98 -7.18
N PRO A 121 14.23 6.43 -6.20
CA PRO A 121 15.51 5.80 -5.90
C PRO A 121 15.27 4.35 -5.47
N VAL A 122 16.13 3.49 -5.93
CA VAL A 122 16.06 2.05 -5.68
C VAL A 122 16.34 1.74 -4.21
#